data_7aec2376888cb6ac3fd12e0b64da553d
#
_entry.id   7aec2376888cb6ac3fd12e0b64da553d
#
_cell.length_a   1.000
_cell.length_b   1.000
_cell.length_c   1.000
_cell.angle_alpha   90.00
_cell.angle_beta   90.00
_cell.angle_gamma   90.00
#
_symmetry.space_group_name_H-M   'P 1'
#
loop_
_entity.id
_entity.type
_entity.pdbx_description
1 polymer ?
#
loop_
_entity_poly.entity_id
_entity_poly.type
_entity_poly.pdbx_seq_one_letter_code
_entity_poly.pdbx_strand_id
1 'polypeptide(L)'
;VVDLPLAVNADSLATWWRPVIGEVATWEDVTLRLHVEDQAFSSDLLRRGDVLAAVTSEPQAVQGCAVERLGTMRYLPAATPAFAQRWHTGRGYDWPAMPTVVFNDKDGLRHEVLRRRGLERARIVHRVPTSADFHEAVRLGLGWAAIPEPQLRPDLESGDLVVISARDHVDVELHWQRWRLDSPILDRLTAAVRRAAAAALRR
;
A
#
# COMPACT_ATOMS: atom_id res chain seq x y z
N VAL A 1 -29.99 9.17 0.67
CA VAL A 1 -28.60 8.87 1.06
C VAL A 1 -28.06 7.78 0.12
N VAL A 2 -26.93 8.01 -0.53
CA VAL A 2 -26.26 7.07 -1.42
C VAL A 2 -25.18 6.35 -0.65
N ASP A 3 -25.20 5.01 -0.62
CA ASP A 3 -24.15 4.20 -0.01
C ASP A 3 -23.05 3.88 -1.05
N LEU A 4 -21.80 4.15 -0.69
CA LEU A 4 -20.64 3.90 -1.51
C LEU A 4 -19.73 2.84 -0.84
N PRO A 5 -20.02 1.55 -1.01
CA PRO A 5 -19.14 0.49 -0.57
C PRO A 5 -17.96 0.37 -1.54
N LEU A 6 -16.75 0.50 -1.01
CA LEU A 6 -15.49 0.50 -1.77
C LEU A 6 -14.46 -0.42 -1.11
N ALA A 7 -13.60 -1.03 -1.89
CA ALA A 7 -12.43 -1.74 -1.40
C ALA A 7 -11.16 -0.93 -1.64
N VAL A 8 -10.39 -0.72 -0.58
CA VAL A 8 -9.11 0.02 -0.63
C VAL A 8 -8.09 -0.74 0.20
N ASN A 9 -6.91 -0.97 -0.33
CA ASN A 9 -5.85 -1.61 0.45
C ASN A 9 -5.33 -0.68 1.57
N ALA A 10 -4.82 -1.29 2.64
CA ALA A 10 -4.39 -0.57 3.84
C ALA A 10 -3.36 0.53 3.55
N ASP A 11 -2.38 0.27 2.70
CA ASP A 11 -1.33 1.24 2.36
C ASP A 11 -1.86 2.44 1.58
N SER A 12 -2.78 2.22 0.64
CA SER A 12 -3.45 3.31 -0.08
C SER A 12 -4.29 4.15 0.88
N LEU A 13 -5.06 3.51 1.75
CA LEU A 13 -5.89 4.19 2.74
C LEU A 13 -5.05 5.02 3.73
N ALA A 14 -3.91 4.49 4.17
CA ALA A 14 -3.00 5.19 5.08
C ALA A 14 -2.27 6.37 4.43
N THR A 15 -2.24 6.47 3.10
CA THR A 15 -1.44 7.45 2.35
C THR A 15 -2.30 8.30 1.41
N TRP A 16 -2.29 7.98 0.15
CA TRP A 16 -2.81 8.81 -0.93
C TRP A 16 -4.35 8.88 -1.00
N TRP A 17 -5.05 7.95 -0.34
CA TRP A 17 -6.53 7.94 -0.29
C TRP A 17 -7.12 8.99 0.67
N ARG A 18 -6.35 9.49 1.63
CA ARG A 18 -6.84 10.50 2.62
C ARG A 18 -7.47 11.73 1.99
N PRO A 19 -6.94 12.34 0.92
CA PRO A 19 -7.59 13.45 0.23
C PRO A 19 -8.96 13.08 -0.35
N VAL A 20 -9.17 11.83 -0.77
CA VAL A 20 -10.48 11.36 -1.25
C VAL A 20 -11.50 11.38 -0.11
N ILE A 21 -11.12 10.91 1.08
CA ILE A 21 -11.98 10.99 2.28
C ILE A 21 -12.33 12.46 2.58
N GLY A 22 -11.33 13.34 2.55
CA GLY A 22 -11.54 14.78 2.78
C GLY A 22 -12.50 15.42 1.78
N GLU A 23 -12.45 15.00 0.52
CA GLU A 23 -13.38 15.48 -0.50
C GLU A 23 -14.79 14.94 -0.28
N VAL A 24 -14.93 13.63 0.00
CA VAL A 24 -16.24 13.01 0.28
C VAL A 24 -16.89 13.62 1.52
N ALA A 25 -16.11 14.03 2.51
CA ALA A 25 -16.62 14.69 3.73
C ALA A 25 -17.38 16.02 3.44
N THR A 26 -17.20 16.60 2.26
CA THR A 26 -17.92 17.79 1.81
C THR A 26 -19.19 17.48 1.02
N TRP A 27 -19.52 16.20 0.82
CA TRP A 27 -20.69 15.79 0.05
C TRP A 27 -21.88 15.53 0.95
N GLU A 28 -23.03 16.00 0.51
CA GLU A 28 -24.30 15.76 1.21
C GLU A 28 -24.89 14.41 0.77
N ASP A 29 -25.62 13.77 1.66
CA ASP A 29 -26.38 12.54 1.41
C ASP A 29 -25.57 11.35 0.88
N VAL A 30 -24.31 11.23 1.29
CA VAL A 30 -23.42 10.12 0.92
C VAL A 30 -22.91 9.41 2.17
N THR A 31 -22.96 8.08 2.15
CA THR A 31 -22.29 7.22 3.12
C THR A 31 -21.09 6.53 2.45
N LEU A 32 -19.91 6.76 2.98
CA LEU A 32 -18.68 6.08 2.54
C LEU A 32 -18.46 4.84 3.41
N ARG A 33 -18.45 3.67 2.79
CA ARG A 33 -18.19 2.39 3.47
C ARG A 33 -16.95 1.74 2.88
N LEU A 34 -15.85 1.74 3.63
CA LEU A 34 -14.57 1.23 3.19
C LEU A 34 -14.35 -0.20 3.69
N HIS A 35 -14.04 -1.10 2.79
CA HIS A 35 -13.52 -2.43 3.06
C HIS A 35 -12.00 -2.40 2.85
N VAL A 36 -11.26 -2.77 3.90
CA VAL A 36 -9.81 -2.90 3.80
C VAL A 36 -9.47 -4.32 3.38
N GLU A 37 -8.93 -4.47 2.17
CA GLU A 37 -8.50 -5.76 1.62
C GLU A 37 -7.16 -5.57 0.91
N ASP A 38 -6.40 -6.64 0.77
CA ASP A 38 -5.21 -6.64 -0.06
C ASP A 38 -5.57 -6.35 -1.53
N GLN A 39 -4.78 -5.53 -2.20
CA GLN A 39 -5.05 -5.12 -3.59
C GLN A 39 -5.12 -6.29 -4.57
N ALA A 40 -4.49 -7.42 -4.25
CA ALA A 40 -4.57 -8.65 -5.04
C ALA A 40 -5.89 -9.42 -4.87
N PHE A 41 -6.68 -9.10 -3.82
CA PHE A 41 -7.94 -9.77 -3.50
C PHE A 41 -9.17 -8.86 -3.64
N SER A 42 -8.97 -7.57 -3.86
CA SER A 42 -10.07 -6.58 -3.95
C SER A 42 -11.03 -6.87 -5.11
N SER A 43 -10.57 -7.51 -6.18
CA SER A 43 -11.42 -7.89 -7.31
C SER A 43 -12.45 -8.95 -6.97
N ASP A 44 -12.25 -9.77 -5.93
CA ASP A 44 -13.25 -10.74 -5.49
C ASP A 44 -14.48 -10.05 -4.87
N LEU A 45 -14.29 -8.93 -4.18
CA LEU A 45 -15.39 -8.12 -3.66
C LEU A 45 -16.22 -7.49 -4.79
N LEU A 46 -15.55 -7.07 -5.88
CA LEU A 46 -16.24 -6.60 -7.09
C LEU A 46 -17.05 -7.73 -7.76
N ARG A 47 -16.46 -8.91 -7.93
CA ARG A 47 -17.16 -10.07 -8.55
C ARG A 47 -18.41 -10.45 -7.80
N ARG A 48 -18.41 -10.37 -6.47
CA ARG A 48 -19.57 -10.67 -5.63
C ARG A 48 -20.59 -9.55 -5.56
N GLY A 49 -20.25 -8.35 -6.05
CA GLY A 49 -21.09 -7.16 -5.93
C GLY A 49 -21.12 -6.55 -4.52
N ASP A 50 -20.15 -6.93 -3.65
CA ASP A 50 -20.05 -6.41 -2.29
C ASP A 50 -19.59 -4.94 -2.27
N VAL A 51 -18.89 -4.50 -3.32
CA VAL A 51 -18.41 -3.14 -3.50
C VAL A 51 -18.72 -2.60 -4.91
N LEU A 52 -18.86 -1.27 -5.02
CA LEU A 52 -19.08 -0.56 -6.28
C LEU A 52 -17.79 -0.30 -7.04
N ALA A 53 -16.69 -0.14 -6.32
CA ALA A 53 -15.39 0.07 -6.91
C ALA A 53 -14.28 -0.38 -5.95
N ALA A 54 -13.08 -0.58 -6.51
CA ALA A 54 -11.93 -1.07 -5.76
C ALA A 54 -10.61 -0.52 -6.32
N VAL A 55 -9.64 -0.34 -5.41
CA VAL A 55 -8.22 -0.25 -5.76
C VAL A 55 -7.68 -1.68 -5.86
N THR A 56 -7.13 -2.05 -7.02
CA THR A 56 -6.61 -3.40 -7.29
C THR A 56 -5.20 -3.33 -7.87
N SER A 57 -4.45 -4.43 -7.76
CA SER A 57 -3.20 -4.64 -8.51
C SER A 57 -3.42 -5.41 -9.82
N GLU A 58 -4.65 -5.82 -10.12
CA GLU A 58 -4.99 -6.56 -11.33
C GLU A 58 -5.35 -5.60 -12.48
N PRO A 59 -4.66 -5.69 -13.64
CA PRO A 59 -4.97 -4.86 -14.80
C PRO A 59 -6.20 -5.36 -15.58
N GLN A 60 -6.63 -6.60 -15.37
CA GLN A 60 -7.82 -7.17 -16.04
C GLN A 60 -9.09 -6.72 -15.35
N ALA A 61 -10.04 -6.20 -16.15
CA ALA A 61 -11.33 -5.82 -15.63
C ALA A 61 -12.15 -7.04 -15.19
N VAL A 62 -12.77 -6.95 -14.04
CA VAL A 62 -13.88 -7.83 -13.68
C VAL A 62 -15.02 -7.63 -14.70
N GLN A 63 -15.70 -8.70 -15.09
CA GLN A 63 -16.81 -8.62 -16.03
C GLN A 63 -17.86 -7.60 -15.54
N GLY A 64 -18.25 -6.68 -16.41
CA GLY A 64 -19.17 -5.58 -16.08
C GLY A 64 -18.50 -4.35 -15.45
N CYS A 65 -17.22 -4.42 -15.14
CA CYS A 65 -16.45 -3.29 -14.61
C CYS A 65 -15.65 -2.56 -15.71
N ALA A 66 -15.33 -1.32 -15.46
CA ALA A 66 -14.27 -0.58 -16.13
C ALA A 66 -13.02 -0.58 -15.24
N VAL A 67 -11.85 -0.68 -15.86
CA VAL A 67 -10.56 -0.60 -15.19
C VAL A 67 -9.72 0.51 -15.79
N GLU A 68 -9.01 1.25 -14.95
CA GLU A 68 -8.03 2.24 -15.37
C GLU A 68 -6.80 2.20 -14.46
N ARG A 69 -5.64 2.46 -15.04
CA ARG A 69 -4.39 2.55 -14.30
C ARG A 69 -4.34 3.85 -13.52
N LEU A 70 -4.03 3.76 -12.21
CA LEU A 70 -3.86 4.93 -11.34
C LEU A 70 -2.41 5.40 -11.28
N GLY A 71 -1.47 4.48 -11.26
CA GLY A 71 -0.05 4.71 -11.09
C GLY A 71 0.63 3.57 -10.34
N THR A 72 1.86 3.80 -9.90
CA THR A 72 2.69 2.80 -9.25
C THR A 72 3.00 3.22 -7.81
N MET A 73 2.68 2.35 -6.86
CA MET A 73 3.12 2.45 -5.48
C MET A 73 4.49 1.79 -5.36
N ARG A 74 5.50 2.57 -5.01
CA ARG A 74 6.84 2.07 -4.73
C ARG A 74 7.01 1.77 -3.26
N TYR A 75 7.55 0.60 -2.96
CA TYR A 75 7.93 0.16 -1.62
C TYR A 75 9.45 0.09 -1.51
N LEU A 76 9.98 0.62 -0.43
CA LEU A 76 11.41 0.69 -0.19
C LEU A 76 11.76 -0.04 1.11
N PRO A 77 12.77 -0.92 1.11
CA PRO A 77 13.29 -1.48 2.34
C PRO A 77 13.86 -0.37 3.22
N ALA A 78 13.31 -0.22 4.41
CA ALA A 78 13.68 0.83 5.36
C ALA A 78 13.78 0.30 6.79
N ALA A 79 14.57 0.97 7.60
CA ALA A 79 14.77 0.70 9.01
C ALA A 79 15.27 1.97 9.72
N THR A 80 15.36 1.94 11.05
CA THR A 80 16.01 3.02 11.79
C THR A 80 17.51 3.09 11.48
N PRO A 81 18.15 4.27 11.58
CA PRO A 81 19.61 4.40 11.44
C PRO A 81 20.40 3.46 12.35
N ALA A 82 19.98 3.32 13.62
CA ALA A 82 20.62 2.43 14.59
C ALA A 82 20.51 0.96 14.17
N PHE A 83 19.34 0.52 13.67
CA PHE A 83 19.17 -0.81 13.13
C PHE A 83 20.05 -1.04 11.91
N ALA A 84 20.05 -0.10 10.96
CA ALA A 84 20.88 -0.17 9.76
C ALA A 84 22.37 -0.29 10.12
N GLN A 85 22.85 0.52 11.06
CA GLN A 85 24.24 0.46 11.54
C GLN A 85 24.58 -0.90 12.17
N ARG A 86 23.70 -1.43 13.03
CA ARG A 86 23.90 -2.71 13.72
C ARG A 86 24.07 -3.89 12.76
N TRP A 87 23.33 -3.89 11.65
CA TRP A 87 23.29 -5.00 10.71
C TRP A 87 24.13 -4.77 9.46
N HIS A 88 24.83 -3.65 9.38
CA HIS A 88 25.75 -3.37 8.28
C HIS A 88 27.02 -4.19 8.44
N THR A 89 27.37 -4.94 7.40
CA THR A 89 28.67 -5.59 7.24
C THR A 89 29.52 -4.73 6.32
N GLY A 90 30.82 -4.89 6.30
CA GLY A 90 31.70 -4.12 5.41
C GLY A 90 31.37 -4.18 3.90
N ARG A 91 30.44 -5.04 3.49
CA ARG A 91 29.99 -5.25 2.09
C ARG A 91 28.50 -5.06 1.88
N GLY A 92 27.77 -4.51 2.84
CA GLY A 92 26.32 -4.32 2.79
C GLY A 92 25.62 -4.78 4.08
N TYR A 93 24.46 -5.39 3.96
CA TYR A 93 23.66 -5.82 5.11
C TYR A 93 23.59 -7.33 5.23
N ASP A 94 23.53 -7.82 6.46
CA ASP A 94 23.27 -9.25 6.76
C ASP A 94 21.77 -9.56 6.64
N TRP A 95 21.29 -9.61 5.41
CA TRP A 95 19.89 -9.83 5.10
C TRP A 95 19.29 -11.10 5.72
N PRO A 96 20.01 -12.26 5.73
CA PRO A 96 19.48 -13.47 6.37
C PRO A 96 19.25 -13.33 7.87
N ALA A 97 20.09 -12.57 8.55
CA ALA A 97 20.05 -12.42 10.00
C ALA A 97 19.18 -11.26 10.47
N MET A 98 18.97 -10.23 9.62
CA MET A 98 18.17 -9.06 9.98
C MET A 98 16.72 -9.43 10.30
N PRO A 99 16.19 -9.06 11.48
CA PRO A 99 14.77 -9.14 11.76
C PRO A 99 13.95 -8.31 10.76
N THR A 100 12.81 -8.84 10.33
CA THR A 100 11.87 -8.14 9.46
C THR A 100 10.49 -8.03 10.10
N VAL A 101 9.79 -6.94 9.79
CA VAL A 101 8.40 -6.73 10.20
C VAL A 101 7.50 -6.93 8.98
N VAL A 102 6.39 -7.64 9.17
CA VAL A 102 5.39 -7.89 8.14
C VAL A 102 4.00 -7.54 8.67
N PHE A 103 3.16 -7.10 7.76
CA PHE A 103 1.78 -6.76 8.05
C PHE A 103 0.94 -8.03 8.32
N ASN A 104 1.04 -9.01 7.41
CA ASN A 104 0.37 -10.30 7.51
C ASN A 104 1.12 -11.37 6.68
N ASP A 105 0.60 -12.59 6.66
CA ASP A 105 1.21 -13.69 5.92
C ASP A 105 1.07 -13.57 4.38
N LYS A 106 0.16 -12.71 3.89
CA LYS A 106 -0.03 -12.40 2.47
C LYS A 106 0.95 -11.33 1.96
N ASP A 107 1.79 -10.76 2.85
CA ASP A 107 2.79 -9.75 2.49
C ASP A 107 3.88 -10.34 1.60
N GLY A 108 3.66 -10.24 0.29
CA GLY A 108 4.60 -10.68 -0.74
C GLY A 108 5.79 -9.74 -0.94
N LEU A 109 5.73 -8.49 -0.47
CA LEU A 109 6.74 -7.46 -0.71
C LEU A 109 8.10 -7.82 -0.11
N ARG A 110 8.10 -8.25 1.15
CA ARG A 110 9.30 -8.78 1.81
C ARG A 110 9.89 -9.97 1.06
N HIS A 111 9.04 -10.91 0.65
CA HIS A 111 9.48 -12.09 -0.10
C HIS A 111 10.15 -11.69 -1.41
N GLU A 112 9.62 -10.69 -2.10
CA GLU A 112 10.20 -10.20 -3.35
C GLU A 112 11.59 -9.59 -3.13
N VAL A 113 11.78 -8.79 -2.07
CA VAL A 113 13.08 -8.23 -1.70
C VAL A 113 14.10 -9.34 -1.40
N LEU A 114 13.72 -10.31 -0.58
CA LEU A 114 14.59 -11.43 -0.20
C LEU A 114 14.90 -12.34 -1.39
N ARG A 115 13.90 -12.66 -2.21
CA ARG A 115 14.06 -13.50 -3.41
C ARG A 115 15.05 -12.92 -4.42
N ARG A 116 15.02 -11.60 -4.65
CA ARG A 116 16.00 -10.91 -5.52
C ARG A 116 17.43 -11.04 -5.03
N ARG A 117 17.60 -11.34 -3.75
CA ARG A 117 18.90 -11.61 -3.11
C ARG A 117 19.23 -13.09 -2.97
N GLY A 118 18.43 -13.98 -3.57
CA GLY A 118 18.61 -15.43 -3.48
C GLY A 118 18.27 -16.01 -2.10
N LEU A 119 17.44 -15.31 -1.31
CA LEU A 119 17.06 -15.73 0.03
C LEU A 119 15.58 -16.14 0.05
N GLU A 120 15.29 -17.31 0.63
CA GLU A 120 13.92 -17.79 0.72
C GLU A 120 13.17 -17.21 1.92
N ARG A 121 13.86 -17.02 3.06
CA ARG A 121 13.23 -16.58 4.32
C ARG A 121 14.16 -15.70 5.15
N ALA A 122 13.56 -14.77 5.90
CA ALA A 122 14.22 -14.12 7.01
C ALA A 122 14.19 -15.05 8.24
N ARG A 123 15.25 -15.03 9.07
CA ARG A 123 15.34 -15.83 10.28
C ARG A 123 14.33 -15.41 11.34
N ILE A 124 14.13 -14.09 11.49
CA ILE A 124 13.22 -13.49 12.49
C ILE A 124 12.17 -12.67 11.74
N VAL A 125 10.90 -12.98 11.99
CA VAL A 125 9.75 -12.31 11.36
C VAL A 125 8.78 -11.89 12.44
N HIS A 126 8.63 -10.58 12.61
CA HIS A 126 7.63 -9.99 13.49
C HIS A 126 6.36 -9.68 12.69
N ARG A 127 5.20 -10.01 13.22
CA ARG A 127 3.90 -9.75 12.59
C ARG A 127 3.17 -8.66 13.35
N VAL A 128 2.84 -7.58 12.65
CA VAL A 128 2.12 -6.42 13.21
C VAL A 128 0.96 -6.10 12.28
N PRO A 129 -0.30 -6.42 12.67
CA PRO A 129 -1.41 -6.57 11.73
C PRO A 129 -2.16 -5.28 11.38
N THR A 130 -1.72 -4.12 11.85
CA THR A 130 -2.30 -2.82 11.45
C THR A 130 -1.27 -1.95 10.73
N SER A 131 -1.70 -1.17 9.74
CA SER A 131 -0.77 -0.33 8.96
C SER A 131 -0.04 0.70 9.82
N ALA A 132 -0.74 1.33 10.78
CA ALA A 132 -0.14 2.32 11.66
C ALA A 132 0.88 1.70 12.62
N ASP A 133 0.53 0.58 13.28
CA ASP A 133 1.41 -0.08 14.23
C ASP A 133 2.58 -0.80 13.53
N PHE A 134 2.36 -1.31 12.32
CA PHE A 134 3.42 -1.86 11.48
C PHE A 134 4.51 -0.82 11.19
N HIS A 135 4.12 0.36 10.74
CA HIS A 135 5.03 1.46 10.47
C HIS A 135 5.74 1.91 11.76
N GLU A 136 5.00 2.07 12.86
CA GLU A 136 5.56 2.46 14.15
C GLU A 136 6.52 1.40 14.70
N ALA A 137 6.25 0.11 14.52
CA ALA A 137 7.16 -0.96 14.92
C ALA A 137 8.53 -0.86 14.21
N VAL A 138 8.55 -0.46 12.94
CA VAL A 138 9.80 -0.18 12.22
C VAL A 138 10.50 1.05 12.79
N ARG A 139 9.78 2.13 13.09
CA ARG A 139 10.31 3.34 13.74
C ARG A 139 10.89 3.08 15.13
N LEU A 140 10.33 2.10 15.84
CA LEU A 140 10.85 1.65 17.14
C LEU A 140 12.04 0.67 17.02
N GLY A 141 12.46 0.32 15.80
CA GLY A 141 13.62 -0.52 15.55
C GLY A 141 13.39 -2.03 15.67
N LEU A 142 12.13 -2.50 15.59
CA LEU A 142 11.80 -3.92 15.70
C LEU A 142 12.40 -4.74 14.55
N GLY A 143 12.53 -4.14 13.37
CA GLY A 143 13.07 -4.78 12.17
C GLY A 143 13.06 -3.82 10.98
N TRP A 144 13.47 -4.33 9.83
CA TRP A 144 13.28 -3.64 8.56
C TRP A 144 11.95 -4.06 7.92
N ALA A 145 11.40 -3.21 7.08
CA ALA A 145 10.22 -3.53 6.28
C ALA A 145 10.25 -2.84 4.92
N ALA A 146 9.45 -3.35 3.97
CA ALA A 146 9.15 -2.67 2.73
C ALA A 146 8.00 -1.68 2.99
N ILE A 147 8.32 -0.38 3.01
CA ILE A 147 7.39 0.70 3.36
C ILE A 147 7.02 1.48 2.10
N PRO A 148 5.73 1.80 1.88
CA PRO A 148 5.32 2.62 0.74
C PRO A 148 5.95 4.01 0.80
N GLU A 149 6.49 4.46 -0.33
CA GLU A 149 7.24 5.72 -0.43
C GLU A 149 6.49 6.94 0.14
N PRO A 150 5.17 7.12 -0.09
CA PRO A 150 4.46 8.25 0.50
C PRO A 150 4.39 8.20 2.04
N GLN A 151 4.38 7.01 2.63
CA GLN A 151 4.42 6.84 4.09
C GLN A 151 5.83 7.04 4.66
N LEU A 152 6.84 6.64 3.90
CA LEU A 152 8.24 6.71 4.31
C LEU A 152 8.84 8.12 4.22
N ARG A 153 8.35 8.96 3.31
CA ARG A 153 8.94 10.27 3.03
C ARG A 153 9.12 11.17 4.25
N PRO A 154 8.14 11.36 5.14
CA PRO A 154 8.32 12.16 6.34
C PRO A 154 9.43 11.64 7.25
N ASP A 155 9.58 10.32 7.37
CA ASP A 155 10.63 9.72 8.21
C ASP A 155 12.02 9.85 7.60
N LEU A 156 12.14 9.88 6.28
CA LEU A 156 13.41 10.18 5.61
C LEU A 156 13.80 11.63 5.81
N GLU A 157 12.84 12.56 5.80
CA GLU A 157 13.07 13.99 6.03
C GLU A 157 13.46 14.27 7.48
N SER A 158 12.84 13.58 8.45
CA SER A 158 13.17 13.71 9.88
C SER A 158 14.43 12.92 10.28
N GLY A 159 14.83 11.93 9.49
CA GLY A 159 15.93 11.01 9.81
C GLY A 159 15.54 9.87 10.76
N ASP A 160 14.25 9.66 11.03
CA ASP A 160 13.76 8.56 11.85
C ASP A 160 13.95 7.19 11.18
N LEU A 161 13.86 7.16 9.85
CA LEU A 161 14.14 5.98 9.04
C LEU A 161 15.14 6.31 7.94
N VAL A 162 15.81 5.26 7.45
CA VAL A 162 16.69 5.30 6.29
C VAL A 162 16.36 4.18 5.32
N VAL A 163 16.55 4.42 4.03
CA VAL A 163 16.45 3.37 3.01
C VAL A 163 17.70 2.52 3.08
N ILE A 164 17.54 1.23 3.38
CA ILE A 164 18.68 0.30 3.47
C ILE A 164 19.11 -0.25 2.10
N SER A 165 18.24 -0.21 1.10
CA SER A 165 18.60 -0.53 -0.28
C SER A 165 17.60 0.04 -1.28
N ALA A 166 17.96 1.11 -1.97
CA ALA A 166 17.10 1.71 -2.99
C ALA A 166 16.92 0.82 -4.24
N ARG A 167 17.90 -0.01 -4.56
CA ARG A 167 17.82 -0.93 -5.72
C ARG A 167 16.85 -2.09 -5.52
N ASP A 168 16.56 -2.44 -4.26
CA ASP A 168 15.65 -3.53 -3.91
C ASP A 168 14.22 -3.03 -3.67
N HIS A 169 13.85 -1.90 -4.25
CA HIS A 169 12.47 -1.43 -4.24
C HIS A 169 11.53 -2.44 -4.94
N VAL A 170 10.31 -2.47 -4.50
CA VAL A 170 9.24 -3.23 -5.16
C VAL A 170 8.17 -2.25 -5.63
N ASP A 171 7.83 -2.33 -6.91
CA ASP A 171 6.81 -1.51 -7.53
C ASP A 171 5.52 -2.32 -7.70
N VAL A 172 4.42 -1.79 -7.21
CA VAL A 172 3.08 -2.37 -7.36
C VAL A 172 2.24 -1.40 -8.17
N GLU A 173 1.83 -1.83 -9.36
CA GLU A 173 0.92 -1.06 -10.20
C GLU A 173 -0.49 -1.12 -9.63
N LEU A 174 -1.13 0.03 -9.46
CA LEU A 174 -2.47 0.15 -8.90
C LEU A 174 -3.45 0.59 -9.98
N HIS A 175 -4.62 -0.03 -9.95
CA HIS A 175 -5.73 0.23 -10.84
C HIS A 175 -6.98 0.58 -10.06
N TRP A 176 -7.84 1.40 -10.66
CA TRP A 176 -9.19 1.65 -10.22
C TRP A 176 -10.14 0.83 -11.05
N GLN A 177 -10.87 -0.09 -10.44
CA GLN A 177 -11.95 -0.84 -11.06
C GLN A 177 -13.27 -0.41 -10.49
N ARG A 178 -14.26 -0.17 -11.34
CA ARG A 178 -15.61 0.18 -10.92
C ARG A 178 -16.66 -0.47 -11.81
N TRP A 179 -17.81 -0.76 -11.26
CA TRP A 179 -18.96 -1.15 -12.05
C TRP A 179 -19.34 -0.05 -13.05
N ARG A 180 -19.74 -0.46 -14.26
CA ARG A 180 -20.23 0.44 -15.31
C ARG A 180 -21.66 0.85 -15.01
N LEU A 181 -21.86 1.70 -14.03
CA LEU A 181 -23.13 2.25 -13.64
C LEU A 181 -23.25 3.69 -14.10
N ASP A 182 -24.45 4.08 -14.54
CA ASP A 182 -24.77 5.49 -14.75
C ASP A 182 -25.06 6.12 -13.38
N SER A 183 -24.00 6.71 -12.79
CA SER A 183 -24.02 7.24 -11.44
C SER A 183 -23.12 8.48 -11.33
N PRO A 184 -23.72 9.69 -11.32
CA PRO A 184 -22.95 10.94 -11.17
C PRO A 184 -22.07 10.96 -9.92
N ILE A 185 -22.52 10.34 -8.82
CA ILE A 185 -21.74 10.29 -7.58
C ILE A 185 -20.52 9.39 -7.72
N LEU A 186 -20.65 8.25 -8.42
CA LEU A 186 -19.52 7.36 -8.70
C LEU A 186 -18.53 7.99 -9.67
N ASP A 187 -18.99 8.79 -10.63
CA ASP A 187 -18.13 9.55 -11.54
C ASP A 187 -17.37 10.65 -10.78
N ARG A 188 -18.04 11.35 -9.87
CA ARG A 188 -17.41 12.34 -8.99
C ARG A 188 -16.35 11.71 -8.10
N LEU A 189 -16.65 10.55 -7.51
CA LEU A 189 -15.69 9.78 -6.70
C LEU A 189 -14.48 9.37 -7.54
N THR A 190 -14.72 8.84 -8.75
CA THR A 190 -13.65 8.43 -9.67
C THR A 190 -12.72 9.61 -10.02
N ALA A 191 -13.28 10.80 -10.23
CA ALA A 191 -12.48 12.00 -10.46
C ALA A 191 -11.62 12.38 -9.24
N ALA A 192 -12.14 12.27 -8.02
CA ALA A 192 -11.38 12.49 -6.79
C ALA A 192 -10.23 11.48 -6.65
N VAL A 193 -10.51 10.20 -6.91
CA VAL A 193 -9.51 9.11 -6.88
C VAL A 193 -8.38 9.38 -7.87
N ARG A 194 -8.71 9.75 -9.11
CA ARG A 194 -7.71 10.09 -10.15
C ARG A 194 -6.79 11.22 -9.71
N ARG A 195 -7.35 12.31 -9.16
CA ARG A 195 -6.56 13.45 -8.67
C ARG A 195 -5.63 13.06 -7.54
N ALA A 196 -6.14 12.34 -6.56
CA ALA A 196 -5.35 11.89 -5.41
C ALA A 196 -4.21 10.94 -5.83
N ALA A 197 -4.50 9.98 -6.71
CA ALA A 197 -3.50 9.06 -7.25
C ALA A 197 -2.43 9.79 -8.08
N ALA A 198 -2.82 10.70 -8.96
CA ALA A 198 -1.89 11.48 -9.79
C ALA A 198 -0.93 12.35 -8.97
N ALA A 199 -1.34 12.80 -7.78
CA ALA A 199 -0.51 13.61 -6.88
C ALA A 199 0.51 12.80 -6.07
N ALA A 200 0.28 11.49 -5.88
CA ALA A 200 1.05 10.68 -4.93
C ALA A 200 1.76 9.47 -5.55
N LEU A 201 1.19 8.85 -6.57
CA LEU A 201 1.75 7.66 -7.21
C LEU A 201 2.73 8.02 -8.32
N ARG A 202 3.68 7.13 -8.57
CA ARG A 202 4.57 7.23 -9.73
C ARG A 202 3.79 6.93 -11.02
N ARG A 203 4.15 7.62 -12.09
CA ARG A 203 3.59 7.42 -13.43
C ARG A 203 4.10 6.14 -14.09
#